data_2b00195dcc2fbcad76c52a66ad787820
#
_entry.id   2b00195dcc2fbcad76c52a66ad787820
#
_cell.length_a   1.000
_cell.length_b   1.000
_cell.length_c   1.000
_cell.angle_alpha   90.00
_cell.angle_beta   90.00
_cell.angle_gamma   90.00
#
_symmetry.space_group_name_H-M   'P 1'
#
loop_
_entity.id
_entity.type
_entity.pdbx_description
1 polymer ?
#
loop_
_entity_poly.entity_id
_entity_poly.type
_entity_poly.pdbx_seq_one_letter_code
_entity_poly.pdbx_strand_id
1 'polypeptide(L)' 'MSYSAAIITVSDLTSRGARTDTSGPAVCAMLEQAGYTVIRTAVVPDEQDEIRAVLRSCADETHADLIVTTGGTGLS' A
#
# COMPACT_ATOMS: atom_id res chain seq x y z
N MET A 1 10.97 -5.62 -19.31
CA MET A 1 10.85 -4.34 -18.61
C MET A 1 9.76 -4.46 -17.55
N SER A 2 10.07 -4.14 -16.29
CA SER A 2 9.09 -4.26 -15.22
C SER A 2 8.52 -2.88 -14.87
N TYR A 3 7.27 -2.86 -14.43
CA TYR A 3 6.64 -1.65 -13.95
C TYR A 3 6.81 -1.55 -12.44
N SER A 4 6.87 -0.32 -11.93
CA SER A 4 6.98 -0.09 -10.50
C SER A 4 5.60 -0.06 -9.85
N ALA A 5 5.51 -0.51 -8.60
CA ALA A 5 4.28 -0.53 -7.84
C ALA A 5 4.51 -0.06 -6.42
N ALA A 6 3.51 0.57 -5.84
CA ALA A 6 3.47 0.93 -4.44
C ALA A 6 2.25 0.28 -3.79
N ILE A 7 2.40 -0.17 -2.56
CA ILE A 7 1.33 -0.82 -1.80
C ILE A 7 1.03 0.02 -0.58
N ILE A 8 -0.23 0.35 -0.37
CA ILE A 8 -0.68 1.12 0.77
C ILE A 8 -1.70 0.29 1.54
N THR A 9 -1.38 -0.04 2.79
CA THR A 9 -2.30 -0.75 3.67
C THR A 9 -3.04 0.29 4.51
N VAL A 10 -4.36 0.31 4.40
CA VAL A 10 -5.22 1.22 5.16
C VAL A 10 -5.80 0.45 6.33
N SER A 11 -5.30 0.71 7.54
CA SER A 11 -5.75 -0.01 8.72
C SER A 11 -5.38 0.75 9.99
N ASP A 12 -6.37 1.13 10.79
CA ASP A 12 -6.11 1.77 12.08
C ASP A 12 -5.32 0.85 13.01
N LEU A 13 -5.69 -0.42 13.08
CA LEU A 13 -5.04 -1.36 14.00
C LEU A 13 -3.59 -1.59 13.61
N THR A 14 -3.32 -1.78 12.33
CA THR A 14 -1.96 -2.01 11.86
C THR A 14 -1.09 -0.75 12.03
N SER A 15 -1.64 0.42 11.76
CA SER A 15 -0.88 1.67 11.87
C SER A 15 -0.52 2.00 13.32
N ARG A 16 -1.34 1.54 14.27
CA ARG A 16 -1.07 1.72 15.71
C ARG A 16 -0.18 0.62 16.29
N GLY A 17 0.21 -0.35 15.47
CA GLY A 17 0.99 -1.48 15.95
C GLY A 17 0.19 -2.53 16.70
N ALA A 18 -1.14 -2.44 16.71
CA ALA A 18 -2.00 -3.41 17.39
C ALA A 18 -2.22 -4.69 16.60
N ARG A 19 -1.90 -4.66 15.31
CA ARG A 19 -2.04 -5.80 14.42
C ARG A 19 -0.88 -5.81 13.44
N THR A 20 -0.40 -7.01 13.10
CA THR A 20 0.62 -7.17 12.08
C THR A 20 0.00 -7.04 10.69
N ASP A 21 0.66 -6.30 9.80
CA ASP A 21 0.22 -6.18 8.41
C ASP A 21 0.48 -7.50 7.69
N THR A 22 -0.58 -8.21 7.32
CA THR A 22 -0.48 -9.46 6.58
C THR A 22 -0.92 -9.31 5.12
N SER A 23 -1.70 -8.28 4.80
CA SER A 23 -2.19 -8.09 3.43
C SER A 23 -1.15 -7.44 2.53
N GLY A 24 -0.34 -6.51 3.06
CA GLY A 24 0.70 -5.87 2.28
C GLY A 24 1.69 -6.87 1.69
N PRO A 25 2.30 -7.75 2.52
CA PRO A 25 3.21 -8.77 2.01
C PRO A 25 2.57 -9.72 1.00
N ALA A 26 1.31 -10.10 1.20
CA ALA A 26 0.61 -10.97 0.26
C ALA A 26 0.43 -10.29 -1.10
N VAL A 27 0.04 -9.03 -1.11
CA VAL A 27 -0.12 -8.26 -2.34
C VAL A 27 1.24 -8.05 -3.01
N CYS A 28 2.27 -7.80 -2.22
CA CYS A 28 3.63 -7.65 -2.73
C CYS A 28 4.05 -8.89 -3.53
N ALA A 29 3.85 -10.08 -2.96
CA ALA A 29 4.18 -11.32 -3.64
C ALA A 29 3.39 -11.49 -4.94
N MET A 30 2.10 -11.15 -4.92
CA MET A 30 1.26 -11.25 -6.11
C MET A 30 1.75 -10.31 -7.22
N LEU A 31 2.11 -9.08 -6.86
CA LEU A 31 2.58 -8.12 -7.83
C LEU A 31 3.93 -8.53 -8.42
N GLU A 32 4.82 -9.05 -7.60
CA GLU A 32 6.12 -9.51 -8.08
C GLU A 32 5.96 -10.66 -9.06
N GLN A 33 5.04 -11.57 -8.79
CA GLN A 33 4.75 -12.67 -9.72
C GLN A 33 4.15 -12.17 -11.03
N ALA A 34 3.45 -11.05 -10.98
CA ALA A 34 2.86 -10.44 -12.19
C ALA A 34 3.86 -9.58 -12.97
N GLY A 35 5.09 -9.45 -12.50
CA GLY A 35 6.12 -8.69 -13.21
C GLY A 35 6.32 -7.27 -12.73
N TYR A 36 5.68 -6.88 -11.62
CA TYR A 36 5.88 -5.56 -11.03
C TYR A 36 7.03 -5.58 -10.04
N THR A 37 7.72 -4.45 -9.93
CA THR A 37 8.73 -4.24 -8.89
C THR A 37 8.11 -3.37 -7.81
N VAL A 38 7.97 -3.90 -6.60
CA VAL A 38 7.40 -3.13 -5.49
C VAL A 38 8.49 -2.23 -4.92
N ILE A 39 8.32 -0.92 -5.09
CA ILE A 39 9.33 0.07 -4.71
C ILE A 39 8.95 0.81 -3.44
N ARG A 40 7.73 0.67 -2.96
CA ARG A 40 7.30 1.33 -1.73
C ARG A 40 6.15 0.58 -1.10
N THR A 41 6.18 0.47 0.23
CA THR A 41 5.06 0.00 1.01
C THR A 41 4.80 0.99 2.13
N ALA A 42 3.53 1.19 2.47
CA ALA A 42 3.15 2.10 3.55
C ALA A 42 1.94 1.56 4.28
N VAL A 43 1.85 1.88 5.57
CA VAL A 43 0.68 1.57 6.38
C VAL A 43 0.15 2.89 6.93
N VAL A 44 -1.13 3.16 6.72
CA VAL A 44 -1.74 4.40 7.18
C VAL A 44 -3.05 4.09 7.91
N PRO A 45 -3.44 4.96 8.85
CA PRO A 45 -4.75 4.81 9.48
C PRO A 45 -5.86 5.07 8.49
N ASP A 46 -7.08 4.62 8.82
CA ASP A 46 -8.24 4.81 7.97
C ASP A 46 -8.76 6.24 8.14
N GLU A 47 -7.96 7.20 7.67
CA GLU A 47 -8.30 8.61 7.68
C GLU A 47 -8.08 9.17 6.30
N GLN A 48 -9.05 9.90 5.80
CA GLN A 48 -9.05 10.39 4.43
C GLN A 48 -7.83 11.27 4.13
N ASP A 49 -7.47 12.14 5.05
CA ASP A 49 -6.32 13.03 4.85
C ASP A 49 -5.01 12.26 4.76
N GLU A 50 -4.85 11.25 5.62
CA GLU A 50 -3.65 10.41 5.62
C GLU A 50 -3.55 9.59 4.34
N ILE A 51 -4.67 9.01 3.90
CA ILE A 51 -4.71 8.22 2.68
C ILE A 51 -4.37 9.12 1.48
N ARG A 52 -4.95 10.29 1.43
CA ARG A 52 -4.72 11.25 0.35
C ARG A 52 -3.26 11.68 0.30
N ALA A 53 -2.67 11.96 1.46
CA ALA A 53 -1.28 12.39 1.55
C ALA A 53 -0.33 11.32 1.03
N VAL A 54 -0.53 10.04 1.42
CA VAL A 54 0.36 8.97 0.98
C VAL A 54 0.16 8.65 -0.50
N LEU A 55 -1.06 8.75 -1.02
CA LEU A 55 -1.30 8.56 -2.45
C LEU A 55 -0.58 9.63 -3.27
N ARG A 56 -0.65 10.87 -2.82
CA ARG A 56 0.04 11.97 -3.49
C ARG A 56 1.55 11.78 -3.45
N SER A 57 2.08 11.36 -2.30
CA SER A 57 3.50 11.08 -2.17
C SER A 57 3.95 9.97 -3.10
N CYS A 58 3.17 8.90 -3.22
CA CYS A 58 3.51 7.82 -4.14
C CYS A 58 3.50 8.27 -5.59
N ALA A 59 2.59 9.14 -5.97
CA ALA A 59 2.51 9.63 -7.33
C ALA A 59 3.60 10.65 -7.63
N ASP A 60 3.85 11.59 -6.72
CA ASP A 60 4.72 12.74 -6.97
C ASP A 60 6.19 12.45 -6.63
N GLU A 61 6.45 11.71 -5.56
CA GLU A 61 7.82 11.47 -5.09
C GLU A 61 8.35 10.11 -5.53
N THR A 62 7.54 9.07 -5.38
CA THR A 62 7.96 7.71 -5.72
C THR A 62 7.78 7.41 -7.20
N HIS A 63 6.84 8.07 -7.87
CA HIS A 63 6.56 7.89 -9.30
C HIS A 63 6.22 6.43 -9.64
N ALA A 64 5.43 5.80 -8.78
CA ALA A 64 5.00 4.42 -9.03
C ALA A 64 4.05 4.37 -10.24
N ASP A 65 4.23 3.36 -11.07
CA ASP A 65 3.34 3.13 -12.21
C ASP A 65 1.97 2.64 -11.77
N LEU A 66 1.94 1.89 -10.66
CA LEU A 66 0.72 1.34 -10.10
C LEU A 66 0.70 1.56 -8.59
N ILE A 67 -0.42 2.00 -8.07
CA ILE A 67 -0.61 2.16 -6.63
C ILE A 67 -1.78 1.26 -6.20
N VAL A 68 -1.50 0.33 -5.29
CA VAL A 68 -2.51 -0.61 -4.80
C VAL A 68 -2.81 -0.30 -3.35
N THR A 69 -4.10 -0.18 -3.03
CA THR A 69 -4.52 0.00 -1.64
C THR A 69 -5.17 -1.28 -1.14
N THR A 70 -4.89 -1.66 0.10
CA THR A 70 -5.48 -2.83 0.74
C THR A 70 -6.04 -2.47 2.10
N GLY A 71 -7.02 -3.25 2.57
CA GLY A 71 -7.61 -3.05 3.88
C GLY A 71 -8.56 -1.87 3.95
N GLY A 72 -8.98 -1.53 5.16
CA GLY A 72 -9.75 -0.31 5.41
C GLY A 72 -11.20 -0.31 4.95
N THR A 73 -11.67 -1.37 4.37
CA THR A 73 -13.02 -1.40 3.81
C THR A 73 -14.02 -2.18 4.65
N GLY A 74 -13.57 -2.80 5.71
CA GLY A 74 -14.43 -3.63 6.52
C GLY A 74 -14.79 -4.97 5.92
N LEU A 75 -14.13 -5.32 4.86
CA LEU A 75 -14.38 -6.60 4.20
C LEU A 75 -13.57 -7.74 4.78
N SER A 76 -12.68 -7.41 5.62
CA SER A 76 -11.83 -8.42 6.25
C SER A 76 -12.59 -9.27 7.24
#